data_812b1b4c5f932b9305002704cd4ccf62
#
_entry.id   812b1b4c5f932b9305002704cd4ccf62
#
_cell.length_a   1.000
_cell.length_b   1.000
_cell.length_c   1.000
_cell.angle_alpha   90.00
_cell.angle_beta   90.00
_cell.angle_gamma   90.00
#
_symmetry.space_group_name_H-M   'P 1'
#
loop_
_entity.id
_entity.type
_entity.pdbx_description
1 polymer ?
#
loop_
_entity_poly.entity_id
_entity_poly.type
_entity_poly.pdbx_seq_one_letter_code
_entity_poly.pdbx_strand_id
1 'polypeptide(L)'
;MWLDYLNKINSDPNLLYLFIRTFIIYVFAIFIIRVGNTRYNFETAFDYIFVFVIGAVLSRAINGNSTLISAMAGSSLLIFLHWIFAICSFYSHGFGKLVKGKSVLLIQDGQLIWSALKRHQVTEEDLRQVFREKLNESDLT
;
A
#
# COMPACT_ATOMS: atom_id res chain seq x y z
N MET A 1 -0.47 12.41 -42.32
CA MET A 1 0.41 11.56 -41.48
C MET A 1 0.09 11.70 -39.99
N TRP A 2 0.19 12.86 -39.34
CA TRP A 2 -0.20 13.03 -37.93
C TRP A 2 -1.70 12.87 -37.67
N LEU A 3 -2.54 13.44 -38.56
CA LEU A 3 -4.00 13.31 -38.49
C LEU A 3 -4.47 11.87 -38.70
N ASP A 4 -3.80 11.10 -39.53
CA ASP A 4 -4.10 9.69 -39.76
C ASP A 4 -3.76 8.83 -38.52
N TYR A 5 -2.66 9.17 -37.84
CA TYR A 5 -2.28 8.55 -36.57
C TYR A 5 -3.31 8.85 -35.47
N LEU A 6 -3.73 10.11 -35.33
CA LEU A 6 -4.75 10.52 -34.37
C LEU A 6 -6.09 9.87 -34.66
N ASN A 7 -6.49 9.79 -35.93
CA ASN A 7 -7.72 9.09 -36.33
C ASN A 7 -7.64 7.58 -36.07
N LYS A 8 -6.47 6.96 -36.26
CA LYS A 8 -6.27 5.54 -35.99
C LYS A 8 -6.31 5.24 -34.49
N ILE A 9 -5.70 6.12 -33.65
CA ILE A 9 -5.77 6.03 -32.19
C ILE A 9 -7.21 6.24 -31.72
N ASN A 10 -7.93 7.20 -32.29
CA ASN A 10 -9.30 7.52 -31.91
C ASN A 10 -10.34 6.50 -32.42
N SER A 11 -10.03 5.75 -33.48
CA SER A 11 -10.90 4.70 -34.03
C SER A 11 -10.56 3.29 -33.55
N ASP A 12 -9.52 3.11 -32.72
CA ASP A 12 -9.20 1.81 -32.13
C ASP A 12 -10.13 1.50 -30.95
N PRO A 13 -11.08 0.57 -31.10
CA PRO A 13 -12.04 0.24 -30.05
C PRO A 13 -11.36 -0.29 -28.79
N ASN A 14 -10.15 -0.82 -28.88
CA ASN A 14 -9.38 -1.29 -27.73
C ASN A 14 -8.94 -0.14 -26.81
N LEU A 15 -8.67 1.03 -27.37
CA LEU A 15 -8.19 2.20 -26.64
C LEU A 15 -9.31 2.86 -25.81
N LEU A 16 -10.49 3.01 -26.38
CA LEU A 16 -11.69 3.46 -25.66
C LEU A 16 -12.04 2.49 -24.52
N TYR A 17 -11.95 1.20 -24.81
CA TYR A 17 -12.22 0.16 -23.83
C TYR A 17 -11.21 0.20 -22.65
N LEU A 18 -9.94 0.46 -22.96
CA LEU A 18 -8.90 0.66 -21.96
C LEU A 18 -9.21 1.86 -21.06
N PHE A 19 -9.58 3.00 -21.63
CA PHE A 19 -9.93 4.20 -20.86
C PHE A 19 -11.13 3.96 -19.94
N ILE A 20 -12.19 3.34 -20.44
CA ILE A 20 -13.37 3.03 -19.64
C ILE A 20 -13.03 2.08 -18.49
N ARG A 21 -12.24 1.04 -18.73
CA ARG A 21 -11.77 0.12 -17.68
C ARG A 21 -10.93 0.82 -16.63
N THR A 22 -9.99 1.64 -17.08
CA THR A 22 -9.13 2.40 -16.18
C THR A 22 -9.95 3.32 -15.28
N PHE A 23 -10.92 4.02 -15.85
CA PHE A 23 -11.81 4.90 -15.09
C PHE A 23 -12.63 4.14 -14.04
N ILE A 24 -13.26 3.03 -14.42
CA ILE A 24 -14.05 2.20 -13.50
C ILE A 24 -13.18 1.68 -12.35
N ILE A 25 -11.99 1.17 -12.67
CA ILE A 25 -11.05 0.62 -11.68
C ILE A 25 -10.54 1.73 -10.75
N TYR A 26 -10.26 2.91 -11.29
CA TYR A 26 -9.80 4.05 -10.50
C TYR A 26 -10.86 4.50 -9.47
N VAL A 27 -12.11 4.66 -9.91
CA VAL A 27 -13.23 5.00 -9.02
C VAL A 27 -13.44 3.91 -7.96
N PHE A 28 -13.38 2.65 -8.37
CA PHE A 28 -13.47 1.51 -7.45
C PHE A 28 -12.33 1.50 -6.43
N ALA A 29 -11.09 1.76 -6.85
CA ALA A 29 -9.93 1.81 -5.97
C ALA A 29 -10.07 2.93 -4.91
N ILE A 30 -10.50 4.12 -5.32
CA ILE A 30 -10.77 5.21 -4.38
C ILE A 30 -11.86 4.81 -3.37
N PHE A 31 -12.96 4.25 -3.86
CA PHE A 31 -14.08 3.82 -3.00
C PHE A 31 -13.62 2.80 -1.96
N ILE A 32 -12.88 1.79 -2.40
CA ILE A 32 -12.46 0.68 -1.55
C ILE A 32 -11.42 1.12 -0.51
N ILE A 33 -10.47 1.99 -0.89
CA ILE A 33 -9.51 2.58 0.04
C ILE A 33 -10.25 3.44 1.08
N ARG A 34 -11.23 4.22 0.66
CA ARG A 34 -12.01 5.07 1.57
C ARG A 34 -12.86 4.26 2.56
N VAL A 35 -13.45 3.16 2.14
CA VAL A 35 -14.22 2.26 3.02
C VAL A 35 -13.29 1.52 3.99
N GLY A 36 -12.08 1.14 3.54
CA GLY A 36 -11.05 0.53 4.38
C GLY A 36 -10.36 1.49 5.35
N ASN A 37 -10.35 2.79 5.04
CA ASN A 37 -9.44 3.78 5.63
C ASN A 37 -9.88 4.40 6.97
N THR A 38 -10.92 3.91 7.62
CA THR A 38 -11.34 4.46 8.93
C THR A 38 -10.34 4.15 10.07
N ARG A 39 -9.26 3.36 9.82
CA ARG A 39 -8.28 2.96 10.84
C ARG A 39 -6.85 2.77 10.33
N TYR A 40 -6.54 3.06 9.07
CA TYR A 40 -5.22 2.70 8.51
C TYR A 40 -4.30 3.91 8.38
N ASN A 41 -3.51 4.16 9.41
CA ASN A 41 -2.16 4.65 9.17
C ASN A 41 -1.39 3.48 8.56
N PHE A 42 -1.01 3.59 7.29
CA PHE A 42 -0.14 2.62 6.62
C PHE A 42 1.28 2.73 7.22
N GLU A 43 1.47 2.14 8.40
CA GLU A 43 2.74 2.25 9.14
C GLU A 43 3.52 0.94 9.13
N THR A 44 2.90 -0.15 8.67
CA THR A 44 3.54 -1.46 8.72
C THR A 44 3.94 -1.98 7.35
N ALA A 45 5.04 -2.74 7.29
CA ALA A 45 5.46 -3.42 6.06
C ALA A 45 4.35 -4.31 5.46
N PHE A 46 3.50 -4.86 6.32
CA PHE A 46 2.34 -5.68 5.92
C PHE A 46 1.33 -4.87 5.10
N ASP A 47 1.06 -3.62 5.49
CA ASP A 47 0.13 -2.74 4.80
C ASP A 47 0.66 -2.39 3.40
N TYR A 48 1.98 -2.14 3.26
CA TYR A 48 2.60 -1.89 1.96
C TYR A 48 2.50 -3.10 1.03
N ILE A 49 2.79 -4.31 1.51
CA ILE A 49 2.64 -5.54 0.72
C ILE A 49 1.20 -5.67 0.23
N PHE A 50 0.23 -5.40 1.08
CA PHE A 50 -1.18 -5.46 0.74
C PHE A 50 -1.54 -4.48 -0.39
N VAL A 51 -1.08 -3.22 -0.33
CA VAL A 51 -1.28 -2.23 -1.40
C VAL A 51 -0.66 -2.68 -2.72
N PHE A 52 0.56 -3.24 -2.69
CA PHE A 52 1.20 -3.78 -3.89
C PHE A 52 0.41 -4.94 -4.51
N VAL A 53 -0.10 -5.86 -3.71
CA VAL A 53 -0.89 -7.01 -4.19
C VAL A 53 -2.19 -6.53 -4.82
N ILE A 54 -2.92 -5.59 -4.19
CA ILE A 54 -4.12 -4.99 -4.78
C ILE A 54 -3.80 -4.29 -6.09
N GLY A 55 -2.76 -3.48 -6.14
CA GLY A 55 -2.33 -2.78 -7.35
C GLY A 55 -2.03 -3.75 -8.50
N ALA A 56 -1.36 -4.86 -8.22
CA ALA A 56 -1.09 -5.91 -9.21
C ALA A 56 -2.36 -6.58 -9.74
N VAL A 57 -3.34 -6.87 -8.87
CA VAL A 57 -4.63 -7.46 -9.27
C VAL A 57 -5.41 -6.48 -10.16
N LEU A 58 -5.51 -5.22 -9.76
CA LEU A 58 -6.23 -4.19 -10.51
C LEU A 58 -5.56 -3.87 -11.86
N SER A 59 -4.23 -3.84 -11.91
CA SER A 59 -3.47 -3.63 -13.16
C SER A 59 -3.78 -4.68 -14.23
N ARG A 60 -3.98 -5.94 -13.85
CA ARG A 60 -4.35 -7.00 -14.79
C ARG A 60 -5.72 -6.77 -15.43
N ALA A 61 -6.64 -6.18 -14.69
CA ALA A 61 -7.97 -5.84 -15.21
C ALA A 61 -7.93 -4.64 -16.17
N ILE A 62 -7.08 -3.65 -15.91
CA ILE A 62 -6.87 -2.52 -16.82
C ILE A 62 -6.40 -3.05 -18.18
N ASN A 63 -5.37 -3.88 -18.18
CA ASN A 63 -4.75 -4.42 -19.40
C ASN A 63 -5.60 -5.51 -20.11
N GLY A 64 -6.80 -5.84 -19.60
CA GLY A 64 -7.67 -6.84 -20.22
C GLY A 64 -7.28 -8.29 -19.93
N ASN A 65 -6.24 -8.54 -19.14
CA ASN A 65 -5.77 -9.89 -18.79
C ASN A 65 -6.66 -10.59 -17.73
N SER A 66 -7.62 -9.88 -17.17
CA SER A 66 -8.67 -10.41 -16.31
C SER A 66 -9.98 -9.65 -16.52
N THR A 67 -11.10 -10.27 -16.12
CA THR A 67 -12.39 -9.57 -16.17
C THR A 67 -12.46 -8.53 -15.04
N LEU A 68 -13.18 -7.42 -15.27
CA LEU A 68 -13.41 -6.39 -14.27
C LEU A 68 -14.01 -6.98 -12.99
N ILE A 69 -15.03 -7.83 -13.15
CA ILE A 69 -15.75 -8.44 -12.02
C ILE A 69 -14.80 -9.30 -11.18
N SER A 70 -13.96 -10.12 -11.81
CA SER A 70 -12.99 -10.96 -11.07
C SER A 70 -11.97 -10.13 -10.31
N ALA A 71 -11.46 -9.04 -10.91
CA ALA A 71 -10.49 -8.18 -10.25
C ALA A 71 -11.12 -7.41 -9.09
N MET A 72 -12.34 -6.89 -9.26
CA MET A 72 -13.09 -6.21 -8.21
C MET A 72 -13.43 -7.16 -7.05
N ALA A 73 -13.90 -8.37 -7.35
CA ALA A 73 -14.20 -9.39 -6.35
C ALA A 73 -12.94 -9.82 -5.58
N GLY A 74 -11.85 -10.09 -6.30
CA GLY A 74 -10.57 -10.46 -5.70
C GLY A 74 -10.00 -9.35 -4.80
N SER A 75 -10.05 -8.11 -5.24
CA SER A 75 -9.62 -6.96 -4.44
C SER A 75 -10.49 -6.76 -3.21
N SER A 76 -11.80 -6.92 -3.33
CA SER A 76 -12.73 -6.85 -2.19
C SER A 76 -12.45 -7.96 -1.16
N LEU A 77 -12.17 -9.17 -1.64
CA LEU A 77 -11.79 -10.29 -0.76
C LEU A 77 -10.46 -10.02 -0.04
N LEU A 78 -9.47 -9.47 -0.73
CA LEU A 78 -8.18 -9.10 -0.12
C LEU A 78 -8.36 -8.08 1.01
N ILE A 79 -9.22 -7.06 0.81
CA ILE A 79 -9.52 -6.06 1.84
C ILE A 79 -10.23 -6.70 3.02
N PHE A 80 -11.18 -7.58 2.76
CA PHE A 80 -11.88 -8.31 3.81
C PHE A 80 -10.92 -9.18 4.63
N LEU A 81 -10.00 -9.89 3.99
CA LEU A 81 -8.97 -10.67 4.67
C LEU A 81 -8.03 -9.77 5.49
N HIS A 82 -7.60 -8.64 4.92
CA HIS A 82 -6.76 -7.68 5.62
C HIS A 82 -7.47 -7.13 6.87
N TRP A 83 -8.75 -6.84 6.79
CA TRP A 83 -9.57 -6.43 7.93
C TRP A 83 -9.66 -7.52 9.01
N ILE A 84 -9.85 -8.80 8.62
CA ILE A 84 -9.80 -9.93 9.55
C ILE A 84 -8.43 -10.00 10.24
N PHE A 85 -7.32 -9.89 9.48
CA PHE A 85 -5.98 -9.91 10.07
C PHE A 85 -5.76 -8.75 11.05
N ALA A 86 -6.28 -7.56 10.76
CA ALA A 86 -6.23 -6.42 11.67
C ALA A 86 -6.97 -6.71 12.98
N ILE A 87 -8.16 -7.31 12.91
CA ILE A 87 -8.92 -7.74 14.10
C ILE A 87 -8.17 -8.82 14.88
N CYS A 88 -7.68 -9.87 14.21
CA CYS A 88 -6.91 -10.94 14.86
C CYS A 88 -5.66 -10.39 15.54
N SER A 89 -4.99 -9.42 14.92
CA SER A 89 -3.83 -8.73 15.49
C SER A 89 -4.17 -7.91 16.74
N PHE A 90 -5.40 -7.39 16.82
CA PHE A 90 -5.89 -6.67 18.01
C PHE A 90 -6.15 -7.62 19.19
N TYR A 91 -6.79 -8.76 18.93
CA TYR A 91 -7.13 -9.73 19.99
C TYR A 91 -5.95 -10.62 20.43
N SER A 92 -4.97 -10.85 19.56
CA SER A 92 -3.82 -11.72 19.83
C SER A 92 -2.50 -10.98 19.76
N HIS A 93 -1.89 -10.75 20.94
CA HIS A 93 -0.57 -10.11 21.04
C HIS A 93 0.54 -10.88 20.31
N GLY A 94 0.43 -12.21 20.23
CA GLY A 94 1.38 -13.07 19.50
C GLY A 94 1.29 -12.87 17.99
N PHE A 95 0.06 -12.85 17.47
CA PHE A 95 -0.23 -12.64 16.06
C PHE A 95 0.10 -11.18 15.64
N GLY A 96 -0.19 -10.21 16.49
CA GLY A 96 0.17 -8.81 16.27
C GLY A 96 1.69 -8.62 16.11
N LYS A 97 2.51 -9.32 16.90
CA LYS A 97 3.98 -9.29 16.77
C LYS A 97 4.49 -9.96 15.50
N LEU A 98 3.76 -10.96 14.98
CA LEU A 98 4.11 -11.62 13.72
C LEU A 98 3.82 -10.70 12.51
N VAL A 99 2.68 -10.02 12.51
CA VAL A 99 2.21 -9.18 11.40
C VAL A 99 2.88 -7.81 11.40
N LYS A 100 2.92 -7.15 12.56
CA LYS A 100 3.46 -5.79 12.72
C LYS A 100 4.97 -5.74 13.00
N GLY A 101 5.58 -6.89 13.29
CA GLY A 101 6.94 -6.95 13.78
C GLY A 101 7.05 -6.63 15.28
N LYS A 102 8.26 -6.77 15.83
CA LYS A 102 8.56 -6.40 17.21
C LYS A 102 9.17 -5.01 17.24
N SER A 103 8.59 -4.11 18.01
CA SER A 103 9.26 -2.85 18.32
C SER A 103 10.51 -3.13 19.15
N VAL A 104 11.62 -2.54 18.74
CA VAL A 104 12.90 -2.68 19.41
C VAL A 104 13.33 -1.30 19.92
N LEU A 105 13.72 -1.24 21.18
CA LEU A 105 14.26 -0.03 21.75
C LEU A 105 15.69 0.17 21.23
N LEU A 106 15.91 1.23 20.47
CA LEU A 106 17.21 1.59 19.88
C LEU A 106 17.93 2.68 20.68
N ILE A 107 17.17 3.47 21.44
CA ILE A 107 17.67 4.58 22.26
C ILE A 107 17.06 4.46 23.65
N GLN A 108 17.89 4.53 24.68
CA GLN A 108 17.49 4.57 26.08
C GLN A 108 18.22 5.72 26.78
N ASP A 109 17.48 6.57 27.48
CA ASP A 109 18.03 7.71 28.23
C ASP A 109 18.97 8.62 27.40
N GLY A 110 18.63 8.80 26.11
CA GLY A 110 19.43 9.60 25.17
C GLY A 110 20.68 8.90 24.62
N GLN A 111 20.91 7.63 24.98
CA GLN A 111 22.07 6.86 24.52
C GLN A 111 21.66 5.79 23.52
N LEU A 112 22.46 5.60 22.48
CA LEU A 112 22.28 4.56 21.47
C LEU A 112 22.61 3.18 22.03
N ILE A 113 21.69 2.22 21.88
CA ILE A 113 21.92 0.83 22.23
C ILE A 113 22.61 0.13 21.07
N TRP A 114 23.94 0.18 21.02
CA TRP A 114 24.74 -0.37 19.92
C TRP A 114 24.51 -1.87 19.64
N SER A 115 24.21 -2.65 20.67
CA SER A 115 23.89 -4.07 20.51
C SER A 115 22.59 -4.29 19.74
N ALA A 116 21.58 -3.45 19.97
CA ALA A 116 20.32 -3.47 19.26
C ALA A 116 20.48 -3.00 17.81
N LEU A 117 21.22 -1.92 17.59
CA LEU A 117 21.53 -1.39 16.25
C LEU A 117 22.22 -2.44 15.37
N LYS A 118 23.28 -3.09 15.89
CA LYS A 118 23.98 -4.17 15.18
C LYS A 118 23.07 -5.36 14.89
N ARG A 119 22.25 -5.76 15.84
CA ARG A 119 21.35 -6.91 15.68
C ARG A 119 20.30 -6.69 14.61
N HIS A 120 19.82 -5.45 14.46
CA HIS A 120 18.77 -5.06 13.52
C HIS A 120 19.30 -4.38 12.26
N GLN A 121 20.65 -4.33 12.10
CA GLN A 121 21.32 -3.75 10.94
C GLN A 121 20.88 -2.30 10.65
N VAL A 122 20.61 -1.53 11.70
CA VAL A 122 20.27 -0.10 11.63
C VAL A 122 21.53 0.71 11.82
N THR A 123 21.81 1.60 10.88
CA THR A 123 22.96 2.52 10.98
C THR A 123 22.59 3.79 11.74
N GLU A 124 23.57 4.50 12.24
CA GLU A 124 23.36 5.82 12.87
C GLU A 124 22.79 6.83 11.85
N GLU A 125 23.19 6.70 10.58
CA GLU A 125 22.71 7.53 9.48
C GLU A 125 21.21 7.32 9.24
N ASP A 126 20.73 6.08 9.27
CA ASP A 126 19.30 5.74 9.14
C ASP A 126 18.50 6.39 10.29
N LEU A 127 19.01 6.33 11.51
CA LEU A 127 18.36 7.00 12.64
C LEU A 127 18.31 8.52 12.46
N ARG A 128 19.40 9.14 12.03
CA ARG A 128 19.46 10.58 11.78
C ARG A 128 18.46 11.00 10.71
N GLN A 129 18.30 10.19 9.66
CA GLN A 129 17.33 10.44 8.60
C GLN A 129 15.90 10.41 9.13
N VAL A 130 15.54 9.38 9.90
CA VAL A 130 14.22 9.24 10.51
C VAL A 130 13.93 10.40 11.50
N PHE A 131 14.92 10.81 12.29
CA PHE A 131 14.77 11.97 13.17
C PHE A 131 14.53 13.27 12.41
N ARG A 132 15.26 13.52 11.33
CA ARG A 132 15.03 14.72 10.50
C ARG A 132 13.63 14.72 9.91
N GLU A 133 13.16 13.57 9.42
CA GLU A 133 11.84 13.43 8.85
C GLU A 133 10.75 13.70 9.89
N LYS A 134 10.85 13.10 11.07
CA LYS A 134 9.88 13.27 12.16
C LYS A 134 9.92 14.65 12.81
N LEU A 135 11.07 15.28 12.95
CA LEU A 135 11.20 16.64 13.49
C LEU A 135 10.64 17.67 12.50
N ASN A 136 10.90 17.53 11.19
CA ASN A 136 10.29 18.39 10.18
C ASN A 136 8.76 18.26 10.13
N GLU A 137 8.22 17.07 10.39
CA GLU A 137 6.78 16.82 10.42
C GLU A 137 6.13 17.46 11.67
N SER A 138 6.85 17.52 12.80
CA SER A 138 6.36 18.14 14.04
C SER A 138 6.37 19.67 14.02
N ASP A 139 7.22 20.29 13.20
CA ASP A 139 7.29 21.76 13.06
C ASP A 139 6.20 22.33 12.14
N LEU A 140 5.43 21.47 11.44
CA LEU A 140 4.37 21.87 10.52
C LEU A 140 2.95 21.73 11.11
N THR A 141 2.81 21.28 12.36
CA THR A 141 1.55 21.16 13.10
C THR A 141 1.47 22.13 14.24
#